data_b796438f6a53d5f4978698878f8944de
#
_entry.id   b796438f6a53d5f4978698878f8944de
#
_cell.length_a   1.000
_cell.length_b   1.000
_cell.length_c   1.000
_cell.angle_alpha   90.00
_cell.angle_beta   90.00
_cell.angle_gamma   90.00
#
_symmetry.space_group_name_H-M   'P 1'
#
loop_
_entity.id
_entity.type
_entity.pdbx_description
1 polymer ?
#
loop_
_entity_poly.entity_id
_entity_poly.type
_entity_poly.pdbx_seq_one_letter_code
_entity_poly.pdbx_strand_id
1 'polypeptide(L)'
;MYLSELKLWNFRKFSKNDGTIEFDSPHLVVPFKKGINILIGENDSGKTAIIDAIKLVLRTHAIEWIRVEEKDFHEATDSMRIELVISDMSENEASIFTEWLSWDNKTSKPYLRLIYAANIINGQIIPGDVSAGPDANGKVLAFQAREYLKTVYLKALRDASIELTAK
;
A
#
# COMPACT_ATOMS: atom_id res chain seq x y z
N MET A 1 -3.31 10.37 -12.47
CA MET A 1 -2.84 9.05 -11.94
C MET A 1 -3.94 8.32 -11.17
N TYR A 2 -3.84 6.99 -10.97
CA TYR A 2 -4.71 6.19 -10.12
C TYR A 2 -3.97 4.94 -9.63
N LEU A 3 -4.41 4.36 -8.49
CA LEU A 3 -3.92 3.06 -8.02
C LEU A 3 -4.42 1.97 -8.98
N SER A 4 -3.52 1.31 -9.69
CA SER A 4 -3.84 0.28 -10.67
C SER A 4 -3.70 -1.14 -10.13
N GLU A 5 -2.83 -1.36 -9.14
CA GLU A 5 -2.59 -2.68 -8.57
C GLU A 5 -2.10 -2.60 -7.13
N LEU A 6 -2.55 -3.54 -6.31
CA LEU A 6 -2.01 -3.82 -4.97
C LEU A 6 -1.46 -5.25 -4.98
N LYS A 7 -0.27 -5.44 -4.42
CA LYS A 7 0.32 -6.74 -4.15
C LYS A 7 0.64 -6.88 -2.67
N LEU A 8 0.37 -8.07 -2.11
CA LEU A 8 0.59 -8.37 -0.71
C LEU A 8 1.43 -9.64 -0.56
N TRP A 9 2.35 -9.63 0.41
CA TRP A 9 3.10 -10.78 0.91
C TRP A 9 3.01 -10.81 2.42
N ASN A 10 2.60 -11.92 2.99
CA ASN A 10 2.49 -12.15 4.43
C ASN A 10 1.73 -11.07 5.20
N PHE A 11 0.73 -10.48 4.58
CA PHE A 11 -0.08 -9.44 5.20
C PHE A 11 -1.40 -10.03 5.71
N ARG A 12 -1.57 -10.08 7.03
CA ARG A 12 -2.73 -10.64 7.73
C ARG A 12 -3.00 -12.08 7.24
N LYS A 13 -4.19 -12.35 6.75
CA LYS A 13 -4.57 -13.68 6.24
C LYS A 13 -3.97 -14.04 4.87
N PHE A 14 -3.34 -13.09 4.19
CA PHE A 14 -2.80 -13.31 2.86
C PHE A 14 -1.35 -13.78 2.95
N SER A 15 -1.17 -15.08 2.90
CA SER A 15 0.13 -15.75 2.77
C SER A 15 0.00 -16.99 1.90
N LYS A 16 1.11 -17.48 1.42
CA LYS A 16 1.23 -18.73 0.67
C LYS A 16 2.30 -19.62 1.34
N ASN A 17 2.00 -20.93 1.39
CA ASN A 17 2.93 -21.97 1.81
C ASN A 17 3.68 -21.67 3.12
N ASP A 18 5.00 -21.55 3.02
CA ASP A 18 5.96 -21.36 4.11
C ASP A 18 6.17 -19.90 4.53
N GLY A 19 5.44 -18.96 3.94
CA GLY A 19 5.58 -17.53 4.22
C GLY A 19 6.81 -16.87 3.58
N THR A 20 7.51 -17.56 2.67
CA THR A 20 8.66 -16.98 1.96
C THR A 20 8.21 -15.84 1.03
N ILE A 21 8.91 -14.71 1.09
CA ILE A 21 8.65 -13.56 0.21
C ILE A 21 9.47 -13.69 -1.07
N GLU A 22 8.82 -14.16 -2.12
CA GLU A 22 9.34 -14.12 -3.48
C GLU A 22 8.72 -12.91 -4.20
N PHE A 23 9.54 -11.95 -4.65
CA PHE A 23 9.05 -10.69 -5.20
C PHE A 23 8.18 -10.86 -6.44
N ASP A 24 8.45 -11.89 -7.24
CA ASP A 24 7.69 -12.21 -8.46
C ASP A 24 6.44 -13.05 -8.18
N SER A 25 6.25 -13.52 -6.93
CA SER A 25 5.13 -14.37 -6.52
C SER A 25 4.35 -13.79 -5.36
N PRO A 26 3.57 -12.73 -5.55
CA PRO A 26 2.75 -12.15 -4.49
C PRO A 26 1.68 -13.14 -4.01
N HIS A 27 1.36 -13.05 -2.72
CA HIS A 27 0.36 -13.90 -2.09
C HIS A 27 -1.07 -13.45 -2.41
N LEU A 28 -1.25 -12.16 -2.69
CA LEU A 28 -2.47 -11.58 -3.24
C LEU A 28 -2.11 -10.50 -4.26
N VAL A 29 -2.86 -10.48 -5.37
CA VAL A 29 -2.86 -9.38 -6.33
C VAL A 29 -4.27 -8.87 -6.49
N VAL A 30 -4.47 -7.56 -6.32
CA VAL A 30 -5.76 -6.89 -6.50
C VAL A 30 -5.62 -5.84 -7.58
N PRO A 31 -6.19 -6.06 -8.77
CA PRO A 31 -6.22 -5.04 -9.81
C PRO A 31 -7.32 -4.01 -9.53
N PHE A 32 -7.04 -2.76 -9.84
CA PHE A 32 -8.01 -1.65 -9.77
C PHE A 32 -8.19 -1.01 -11.15
N LYS A 33 -9.34 -0.41 -11.34
CA LYS A 33 -9.67 0.38 -12.55
C LYS A 33 -9.71 1.87 -12.19
N LYS A 34 -9.50 2.71 -13.18
CA LYS A 34 -9.73 4.15 -13.03
C LYS A 34 -11.19 4.43 -12.67
N GLY A 35 -11.42 5.28 -11.66
CA GLY A 35 -12.74 5.61 -11.16
C GLY A 35 -13.12 4.80 -9.91
N ILE A 36 -14.38 4.42 -9.76
CA ILE A 36 -14.92 3.76 -8.59
C ILE A 36 -14.60 2.27 -8.62
N ASN A 37 -14.04 1.76 -7.53
CA ASN A 37 -13.82 0.33 -7.29
C ASN A 37 -14.60 -0.07 -6.04
N ILE A 38 -15.34 -1.17 -6.11
CA ILE A 38 -16.17 -1.67 -5.02
C ILE A 38 -15.66 -3.04 -4.60
N LEU A 39 -15.31 -3.19 -3.32
CA LEU A 39 -14.93 -4.46 -2.71
C LEU A 39 -16.17 -5.12 -2.11
N ILE A 40 -16.57 -6.25 -2.65
CA ILE A 40 -17.73 -7.04 -2.19
C ILE A 40 -17.23 -8.38 -1.65
N GLY A 41 -17.86 -8.88 -0.59
CA GLY A 41 -17.54 -10.17 -0.01
C GLY A 41 -18.13 -10.32 1.39
N GLU A 42 -18.08 -11.51 1.92
CA GLU A 42 -18.52 -11.85 3.28
C GLU A 42 -17.70 -11.11 4.35
N ASN A 43 -18.18 -11.14 5.59
CA ASN A 43 -17.39 -10.67 6.72
C ASN A 43 -16.10 -11.50 6.81
N ASP A 44 -15.00 -10.83 7.18
CA ASP A 44 -13.68 -11.43 7.24
C ASP A 44 -13.10 -11.95 5.89
N SER A 45 -13.68 -11.58 4.76
CA SER A 45 -13.12 -11.93 3.44
C SER A 45 -11.80 -11.20 3.10
N GLY A 46 -11.36 -10.25 3.94
CA GLY A 46 -10.13 -9.49 3.76
C GLY A 46 -10.29 -8.10 3.13
N LYS A 47 -11.53 -7.61 2.96
CA LYS A 47 -11.78 -6.25 2.41
C LYS A 47 -11.08 -5.16 3.21
N THR A 48 -11.21 -5.21 4.55
CA THR A 48 -10.54 -4.26 5.45
C THR A 48 -9.03 -4.35 5.34
N ALA A 49 -8.47 -5.56 5.21
CA ALA A 49 -7.04 -5.74 5.02
C ALA A 49 -6.52 -5.05 3.75
N ILE A 50 -7.26 -5.13 2.64
CA ILE A 50 -6.92 -4.43 1.39
C ILE A 50 -6.87 -2.90 1.61
N ILE A 51 -7.89 -2.34 2.26
CA ILE A 51 -7.95 -0.90 2.55
C ILE A 51 -6.84 -0.48 3.51
N ASP A 52 -6.58 -1.26 4.55
CA ASP A 52 -5.54 -0.94 5.54
C ASP A 52 -4.13 -1.04 4.93
N ALA A 53 -3.89 -2.00 4.03
CA ALA A 53 -2.64 -2.07 3.26
C ALA A 53 -2.40 -0.80 2.43
N ILE A 54 -3.42 -0.31 1.73
CA ILE A 54 -3.34 0.95 0.98
C ILE A 54 -3.04 2.13 1.91
N LYS A 55 -3.71 2.22 3.06
CA LYS A 55 -3.51 3.27 4.06
C LYS A 55 -2.09 3.25 4.65
N LEU A 56 -1.52 2.09 4.92
CA LEU A 56 -0.15 1.94 5.44
C LEU A 56 0.88 2.55 4.48
N VAL A 57 0.70 2.34 3.19
CA VAL A 57 1.64 2.85 2.16
C VAL A 57 1.42 4.33 1.86
N LEU A 58 0.19 4.72 1.52
CA LEU A 58 -0.11 6.08 1.06
C LEU A 58 -0.24 7.08 2.20
N ARG A 59 -0.52 6.60 3.41
CA ARG A 59 -0.97 7.41 4.55
C ARG A 59 -2.28 8.16 4.23
N THR A 60 -2.87 8.74 5.24
CA THR A 60 -4.07 9.56 5.11
C THR A 60 -3.82 10.94 5.68
N HIS A 61 -4.64 11.92 5.30
CA HIS A 61 -4.65 13.24 5.92
C HIS A 61 -5.26 13.23 7.35
N ALA A 62 -5.82 12.10 7.79
CA ALA A 62 -6.32 11.96 9.15
C ALA A 62 -5.17 12.04 10.16
N ILE A 63 -5.45 12.62 11.33
CA ILE A 63 -4.48 12.79 12.44
C ILE A 63 -4.09 11.43 13.05
N GLU A 64 -4.79 10.36 12.71
CA GLU A 64 -4.53 9.02 13.20
C GLU A 64 -3.18 8.50 12.69
N TRP A 65 -2.33 8.15 13.64
CA TRP A 65 -1.08 7.44 13.35
C TRP A 65 -1.39 5.99 12.96
N ILE A 66 -1.28 5.70 11.67
CA ILE A 66 -1.37 4.33 11.17
C ILE A 66 -0.03 3.67 11.48
N ARG A 67 -0.03 2.77 12.46
CA ARG A 67 1.14 1.97 12.84
C ARG A 67 0.92 0.53 12.38
N VAL A 68 2.01 -0.12 12.05
CA VAL A 68 2.03 -1.58 11.87
C VAL A 68 1.92 -2.22 13.24
N GLU A 69 1.05 -3.20 13.35
CA GLU A 69 0.84 -4.01 14.55
C GLU A 69 1.13 -5.49 14.23
N GLU A 70 1.32 -6.30 15.25
CA GLU A 70 1.60 -7.74 15.10
C GLU A 70 0.52 -8.46 14.28
N LYS A 71 -0.75 -8.06 14.42
CA LYS A 71 -1.89 -8.59 13.64
C LYS A 71 -1.80 -8.30 12.13
N ASP A 72 -0.90 -7.41 11.69
CA ASP A 72 -0.71 -7.10 10.27
C ASP A 72 0.23 -8.11 9.60
N PHE A 73 1.00 -8.87 10.37
CA PHE A 73 1.78 -9.99 9.88
C PHE A 73 0.90 -11.23 9.77
N HIS A 74 1.20 -12.08 8.81
CA HIS A 74 0.59 -13.41 8.75
C HIS A 74 1.14 -14.27 9.89
N GLU A 75 0.31 -15.17 10.44
CA GLU A 75 0.72 -16.08 11.51
C GLU A 75 2.02 -16.82 11.17
N ALA A 76 2.93 -16.88 12.14
CA ALA A 76 4.24 -17.51 12.02
C ALA A 76 5.18 -16.89 10.96
N THR A 77 4.97 -15.63 10.58
CA THR A 77 5.91 -14.91 9.70
C THR A 77 6.47 -13.67 10.37
N ASP A 78 7.77 -13.43 10.19
CA ASP A 78 8.48 -12.27 10.75
C ASP A 78 8.70 -11.15 9.73
N SER A 79 8.12 -11.27 8.55
CA SER A 79 8.27 -10.28 7.49
C SER A 79 7.00 -10.14 6.69
N MET A 80 6.67 -8.91 6.31
CA MET A 80 5.59 -8.61 5.38
C MET A 80 6.01 -7.58 4.35
N ARG A 81 5.33 -7.59 3.20
CA ARG A 81 5.55 -6.63 2.12
C ARG A 81 4.23 -6.23 1.47
N ILE A 82 4.13 -4.96 1.13
CA ILE A 82 3.01 -4.36 0.39
C ILE A 82 3.60 -3.60 -0.79
N GLU A 83 3.06 -3.81 -1.98
CA GLU A 83 3.38 -2.98 -3.14
C GLU A 83 2.11 -2.36 -3.72
N LEU A 84 2.20 -1.08 -4.09
CA LEU A 84 1.18 -0.36 -4.82
C LEU A 84 1.74 0.11 -6.15
N VAL A 85 0.98 -0.09 -7.22
CA VAL A 85 1.31 0.43 -8.55
C VAL A 85 0.38 1.58 -8.89
N ILE A 86 0.93 2.76 -9.11
CA ILE A 86 0.22 3.97 -9.53
C ILE A 86 0.48 4.18 -11.02
N SER A 87 -0.56 4.22 -11.81
CA SER A 87 -0.48 4.32 -13.27
C SER A 87 -1.25 5.52 -13.83
N ASP A 88 -1.12 5.75 -15.14
CA ASP A 88 -1.83 6.79 -15.88
C ASP A 88 -1.50 8.20 -15.35
N MET A 89 -0.21 8.47 -15.21
CA MET A 89 0.32 9.76 -14.78
C MET A 89 0.33 10.74 -15.94
N SER A 90 -0.08 11.99 -15.69
CA SER A 90 0.23 13.12 -16.56
C SER A 90 1.73 13.47 -16.48
N GLU A 91 2.24 14.23 -17.43
CA GLU A 91 3.65 14.67 -17.43
C GLU A 91 4.00 15.45 -16.16
N ASN A 92 3.10 16.31 -15.69
CA ASN A 92 3.30 17.05 -14.45
C ASN A 92 3.37 16.13 -13.22
N GLU A 93 2.51 15.11 -13.14
CA GLU A 93 2.56 14.13 -12.06
C GLU A 93 3.84 13.28 -12.12
N ALA A 94 4.23 12.85 -13.33
CA ALA A 94 5.45 12.07 -13.52
C ALA A 94 6.72 12.86 -13.16
N SER A 95 6.76 14.17 -13.42
CA SER A 95 7.90 15.01 -13.08
C SER A 95 8.22 15.07 -11.59
N ILE A 96 7.20 14.93 -10.72
CA ILE A 96 7.36 14.91 -9.26
C ILE A 96 8.11 13.65 -8.80
N PHE A 97 7.93 12.54 -9.54
CA PHE A 97 8.46 11.23 -9.17
C PHE A 97 9.62 10.76 -10.06
N THR A 98 10.27 11.65 -10.81
CA THR A 98 11.27 11.30 -11.83
C THR A 98 12.34 10.32 -11.34
N GLU A 99 12.80 10.44 -10.08
CA GLU A 99 13.83 9.56 -9.51
C GLU A 99 13.34 8.15 -9.16
N TRP A 100 12.02 7.94 -9.12
CA TRP A 100 11.38 6.69 -8.67
C TRP A 100 10.52 6.03 -9.74
N LEU A 101 10.43 6.62 -10.93
CA LEU A 101 9.62 6.07 -12.01
C LEU A 101 10.16 4.71 -12.48
N SER A 102 9.22 3.84 -12.75
CA SER A 102 9.41 2.63 -13.53
C SER A 102 8.72 2.79 -14.88
N TRP A 103 9.17 2.03 -15.88
CA TRP A 103 8.61 2.10 -17.22
C TRP A 103 8.04 0.75 -17.62
N ASP A 104 6.83 0.75 -18.12
CA ASP A 104 6.21 -0.45 -18.66
C ASP A 104 6.86 -0.81 -20.02
N ASN A 105 7.44 -1.99 -20.11
CA ASN A 105 8.18 -2.44 -21.29
C ASN A 105 7.31 -2.58 -22.54
N LYS A 106 5.99 -2.74 -22.40
CA LYS A 106 5.07 -2.93 -23.53
C LYS A 106 4.48 -1.61 -24.03
N THR A 107 4.14 -0.75 -23.11
CA THR A 107 3.42 0.50 -23.42
C THR A 107 4.32 1.72 -23.42
N SER A 108 5.56 1.60 -22.91
CA SER A 108 6.51 2.70 -22.68
C SER A 108 5.92 3.83 -21.83
N LYS A 109 4.91 3.52 -20.99
CA LYS A 109 4.32 4.48 -20.08
C LYS A 109 4.99 4.42 -18.71
N PRO A 110 5.19 5.58 -18.07
CA PRO A 110 5.70 5.61 -16.70
C PRO A 110 4.63 5.14 -15.71
N TYR A 111 5.10 4.46 -14.67
CA TYR A 111 4.32 4.13 -13.50
C TYR A 111 5.17 4.26 -12.24
N LEU A 112 4.54 4.44 -11.11
CA LEU A 112 5.22 4.50 -9.82
C LEU A 112 4.89 3.21 -9.04
N ARG A 113 5.92 2.41 -8.73
CA ARG A 113 5.80 1.26 -7.85
C ARG A 113 6.27 1.66 -6.46
N LEU A 114 5.33 1.73 -5.52
CA LEU A 114 5.59 1.99 -4.11
C LEU A 114 5.79 0.66 -3.40
N ILE A 115 6.74 0.60 -2.49
CA ILE A 115 7.14 -0.57 -1.75
C ILE A 115 7.14 -0.22 -0.26
N TYR A 116 6.48 -1.03 0.55
CA TYR A 116 6.52 -0.95 1.99
C TYR A 116 6.77 -2.34 2.58
N ALA A 117 7.74 -2.45 3.45
CA ALA A 117 8.05 -3.69 4.14
C ALA A 117 8.19 -3.44 5.63
N ALA A 118 7.87 -4.42 6.44
CA ALA A 118 8.10 -4.42 7.88
C ALA A 118 8.57 -5.79 8.32
N ASN A 119 9.38 -5.83 9.37
CA ASN A 119 9.93 -7.05 9.93
C ASN A 119 9.73 -7.09 11.43
N ILE A 120 9.68 -8.31 12.00
CA ILE A 120 9.76 -8.55 13.44
C ILE A 120 11.18 -9.05 13.72
N ILE A 121 11.93 -8.32 14.53
CA ILE A 121 13.30 -8.67 14.92
C ILE A 121 13.36 -8.69 16.45
N ASN A 122 13.70 -9.83 17.02
CA ASN A 122 13.74 -10.03 18.48
C ASN A 122 12.41 -9.63 19.18
N GLY A 123 11.27 -9.93 18.55
CA GLY A 123 9.94 -9.60 19.07
C GLY A 123 9.54 -8.12 18.93
N GLN A 124 10.35 -7.31 18.25
CA GLN A 124 10.04 -5.90 18.00
C GLN A 124 9.71 -5.68 16.52
N ILE A 125 8.63 -4.95 16.28
CA ILE A 125 8.23 -4.55 14.91
C ILE A 125 9.13 -3.42 14.45
N ILE A 126 9.83 -3.64 13.34
CA ILE A 126 10.68 -2.66 12.67
C ILE A 126 9.98 -2.27 11.35
N PRO A 127 9.22 -1.17 11.32
CA PRO A 127 8.62 -0.68 10.09
C PRO A 127 9.68 -0.07 9.18
N GLY A 128 9.62 -0.39 7.90
CA GLY A 128 10.45 0.25 6.88
C GLY A 128 9.91 1.61 6.46
N ASP A 129 10.72 2.34 5.71
CA ASP A 129 10.26 3.51 4.97
C ASP A 129 9.54 3.09 3.68
N VAL A 130 8.64 3.95 3.20
CA VAL A 130 8.09 3.77 1.85
C VAL A 130 9.16 4.09 0.83
N SER A 131 9.50 3.10 0.03
CA SER A 131 10.42 3.19 -1.09
C SER A 131 9.65 3.14 -2.42
N ALA A 132 10.29 3.52 -3.51
CA ALA A 132 9.74 3.39 -4.84
C ALA A 132 10.83 3.14 -5.88
N GLY A 133 10.45 2.58 -7.01
CA GLY A 133 11.37 2.37 -8.14
C GLY A 133 11.29 0.96 -8.75
N PRO A 134 12.12 0.71 -9.80
CA PRO A 134 12.15 -0.57 -10.50
C PRO A 134 12.84 -1.68 -9.71
N ASP A 135 13.79 -1.34 -8.83
CA ASP A 135 14.59 -2.30 -8.09
C ASP A 135 13.80 -3.03 -7.02
N ALA A 136 14.25 -4.23 -6.61
CA ALA A 136 13.56 -5.08 -5.64
C ALA A 136 13.16 -4.34 -4.35
N ASN A 137 14.03 -3.49 -3.81
CA ASN A 137 13.79 -2.72 -2.57
C ASN A 137 13.44 -1.26 -2.83
N GLY A 138 13.59 -0.78 -4.06
CA GLY A 138 13.39 0.61 -4.42
C GLY A 138 14.34 1.58 -3.70
N LYS A 139 14.10 2.86 -3.88
CA LYS A 139 14.79 3.98 -3.23
C LYS A 139 13.80 4.69 -2.31
N VAL A 140 14.21 5.07 -1.11
CA VAL A 140 13.33 5.76 -0.15
C VAL A 140 12.66 6.97 -0.80
N LEU A 141 11.36 7.05 -0.66
CA LEU A 141 10.57 8.14 -1.24
C LEU A 141 10.72 9.41 -0.39
N ALA A 142 11.13 10.51 -1.04
CA ALA A 142 11.30 11.78 -0.35
C ALA A 142 9.96 12.26 0.28
N PHE A 143 10.07 12.97 1.41
CA PHE A 143 8.90 13.46 2.15
C PHE A 143 7.92 14.25 1.27
N GLN A 144 8.42 15.16 0.43
CA GLN A 144 7.59 15.97 -0.45
C GLN A 144 6.81 15.15 -1.47
N ALA A 145 7.47 14.16 -2.10
CA ALA A 145 6.81 13.24 -3.02
C ALA A 145 5.74 12.38 -2.31
N ARG A 146 6.01 11.99 -1.05
CA ARG A 146 5.08 11.24 -0.23
C ARG A 146 3.84 12.05 0.14
N GLU A 147 3.99 13.33 0.46
CA GLU A 147 2.86 14.23 0.75
C GLU A 147 1.90 14.33 -0.45
N TYR A 148 2.41 14.28 -1.66
CA TYR A 148 1.60 14.31 -2.88
C TYR A 148 0.71 13.06 -3.07
N LEU A 149 1.08 11.95 -2.45
CA LEU A 149 0.36 10.68 -2.53
C LEU A 149 -0.67 10.49 -1.40
N LYS A 150 -0.77 11.41 -0.45
CA LYS A 150 -1.72 11.27 0.66
C LYS A 150 -3.16 11.16 0.17
N THR A 151 -3.91 10.28 0.79
CA THR A 151 -5.31 9.99 0.48
C THR A 151 -6.24 10.49 1.56
N VAL A 152 -7.51 10.68 1.22
CA VAL A 152 -8.58 10.92 2.18
C VAL A 152 -9.25 9.58 2.49
N TYR A 153 -9.27 9.22 3.75
CA TYR A 153 -10.00 8.04 4.24
C TYR A 153 -11.26 8.50 4.98
N LEU A 154 -12.41 8.07 4.48
CA LEU A 154 -13.69 8.29 5.15
C LEU A 154 -14.06 7.04 5.95
N LYS A 155 -14.20 7.20 7.25
CA LYS A 155 -14.69 6.12 8.14
C LYS A 155 -16.13 5.73 7.78
N ALA A 156 -16.52 4.52 8.15
CA ALA A 156 -17.91 4.08 7.96
C ALA A 156 -18.87 5.03 8.67
N LEU A 157 -20.06 5.23 8.10
CA LEU A 157 -21.10 6.17 8.56
C LEU A 157 -21.47 6.11 10.05
N ARG A 158 -21.14 5.01 10.74
CA ARG A 158 -21.36 4.89 12.20
C ARG A 158 -20.51 5.87 13.01
N ASP A 159 -19.37 6.29 12.50
CA ASP A 159 -18.45 7.21 13.19
C ASP A 159 -18.60 8.65 12.67
N ALA A 160 -19.28 8.85 11.54
CA ALA A 160 -19.47 10.17 10.93
C ALA A 160 -20.25 11.14 11.83
N SER A 161 -21.15 10.63 12.69
CA SER A 161 -21.89 11.48 13.64
C SER A 161 -20.99 12.09 14.72
N ILE A 162 -19.91 11.40 15.10
CA ILE A 162 -18.93 11.87 16.10
C ILE A 162 -18.00 12.92 15.47
N GLU A 163 -17.55 12.72 14.25
CA GLU A 163 -16.67 13.67 13.55
C GLU A 163 -17.39 14.95 13.09
N LEU A 164 -18.70 14.89 12.81
CA LEU A 164 -19.51 16.06 12.43
C LEU A 164 -19.94 16.91 13.63
N THR A 165 -19.92 16.35 14.86
CA THR A 165 -20.27 17.05 16.09
C THR A 165 -19.07 17.63 16.84
N ALA A 166 -17.85 17.25 16.47
CA ALA A 166 -16.60 17.77 17.02
C ALA A 166 -16.13 19.03 16.27
N LYS A 167 -16.94 20.09 16.37
CA LYS A 167 -16.57 21.47 15.97
C LYS A 167 -16.55 22.38 17.17
#